data_714cb3e5e83b70f74e12865e2fc04450
#
_entry.id   714cb3e5e83b70f74e12865e2fc04450
#
_cell.length_a   1.000
_cell.length_b   1.000
_cell.length_c   1.000
_cell.angle_alpha   90.00
_cell.angle_beta   90.00
_cell.angle_gamma   90.00
#
_symmetry.space_group_name_H-M   'P 1'
#
loop_
_entity.id
_entity.type
_entity.pdbx_description
1 polymer ?
#
loop_
_entity_poly.entity_id
_entity_poly.type
_entity_poly.pdbx_seq_one_letter_code
_entity_poly.pdbx_strand_id
1 'polypeptide(L)'
;QELINDWVTAYRFELNEVDTYYSPDKNILSRLKDYLKDKQYALTLHPGANLITSFVATDQVYLYFKPENWEKDILELRQQLDLKELVRGGNIHMIRPRYKQSVFYGARTIKGYKVVSNLQLYLDLRNFKPRGREHAEYLKKVLEEKGKSLYES
;
A
#
# COMPACT_ATOMS: atom_id res chain seq x y z
N GLN A 1 3.46 -10.48 -20.98
CA GLN A 1 2.21 -9.71 -21.10
C GLN A 1 0.98 -10.56 -20.79
N GLU A 2 0.86 -11.74 -21.39
CA GLU A 2 -0.26 -12.63 -21.10
C GLU A 2 -0.32 -13.02 -19.64
N LEU A 3 0.82 -13.34 -19.02
CA LEU A 3 0.87 -13.74 -17.63
C LEU A 3 0.39 -12.61 -16.71
N ILE A 4 0.82 -11.38 -16.98
CA ILE A 4 0.36 -10.23 -16.20
C ILE A 4 -1.14 -10.02 -16.38
N ASN A 5 -1.64 -10.14 -17.61
CA ASN A 5 -3.07 -9.97 -17.88
C ASN A 5 -3.91 -11.02 -17.15
N ASP A 6 -3.43 -12.27 -17.09
CA ASP A 6 -4.11 -13.33 -16.34
C ASP A 6 -4.16 -13.00 -14.84
N TRP A 7 -3.06 -12.50 -14.29
CA TRP A 7 -2.99 -12.06 -12.89
C TRP A 7 -3.95 -10.91 -12.62
N VAL A 8 -3.99 -9.89 -13.50
CA VAL A 8 -4.89 -8.75 -13.37
C VAL A 8 -6.34 -9.21 -13.35
N THR A 9 -6.69 -10.20 -14.18
CA THR A 9 -8.04 -10.74 -14.25
C THR A 9 -8.40 -11.51 -13.00
N ALA A 10 -7.47 -12.27 -12.44
CA ALA A 10 -7.72 -13.12 -11.26
C ALA A 10 -7.60 -12.36 -9.95
N TYR A 11 -6.69 -11.40 -9.86
CA TYR A 11 -6.42 -10.68 -8.62
C TYR A 11 -7.49 -9.63 -8.32
N ARG A 12 -7.93 -9.58 -7.07
CA ARG A 12 -8.90 -8.58 -6.61
C ARG A 12 -8.45 -7.99 -5.29
N PHE A 13 -8.06 -6.72 -5.31
CA PHE A 13 -7.64 -5.99 -4.11
C PHE A 13 -8.75 -5.96 -3.06
N GLU A 14 -9.98 -5.74 -3.48
CA GLU A 14 -11.13 -5.62 -2.59
C GLU A 14 -11.45 -6.88 -1.80
N LEU A 15 -10.80 -8.01 -2.11
CA LEU A 15 -10.94 -9.23 -1.32
C LEU A 15 -10.11 -9.20 -0.03
N ASN A 16 -9.18 -8.26 0.11
CA ASN A 16 -8.44 -8.06 1.34
C ASN A 16 -9.34 -7.46 2.42
N GLU A 17 -9.07 -7.80 3.67
CA GLU A 17 -9.75 -7.16 4.79
C GLU A 17 -9.02 -5.84 5.12
N VAL A 18 -9.79 -4.78 5.33
CA VAL A 18 -9.23 -3.45 5.58
C VAL A 18 -9.88 -2.84 6.82
N ASP A 19 -9.04 -2.47 7.78
CA ASP A 19 -9.48 -1.69 8.94
C ASP A 19 -9.06 -0.24 8.71
N THR A 20 -10.03 0.67 8.79
CA THR A 20 -9.81 2.08 8.47
C THR A 20 -9.92 2.95 9.71
N TYR A 21 -8.95 3.86 9.86
CA TYR A 21 -8.87 4.78 10.99
C TYR A 21 -8.65 6.20 10.49
N TYR A 22 -8.75 7.16 11.41
CA TYR A 22 -8.57 8.56 11.08
C TYR A 22 -7.48 9.20 11.94
N SER A 23 -6.64 10.01 11.29
CA SER A 23 -5.71 10.91 11.96
C SER A 23 -5.71 12.27 11.24
N PRO A 24 -5.86 13.39 11.97
CA PRO A 24 -5.71 14.72 11.37
C PRO A 24 -4.26 15.16 11.22
N ASP A 25 -3.31 14.35 11.70
CA ASP A 25 -1.90 14.67 11.70
C ASP A 25 -1.35 14.66 10.27
N LYS A 26 -0.84 15.80 9.82
CA LYS A 26 -0.25 15.93 8.47
C LYS A 26 1.02 15.09 8.32
N ASN A 27 1.66 14.74 9.42
CA ASN A 27 2.89 13.94 9.43
C ASN A 27 2.63 12.47 9.75
N ILE A 28 1.39 12.01 9.62
CA ILE A 28 1.02 10.65 10.03
C ILE A 28 1.81 9.59 9.24
N LEU A 29 2.06 9.80 7.96
CA LEU A 29 2.80 8.83 7.16
C LEU A 29 4.22 8.63 7.70
N SER A 30 4.90 9.73 8.04
CA SER A 30 6.23 9.68 8.65
C SER A 30 6.21 9.02 10.03
N ARG A 31 5.19 9.31 10.83
CA ARG A 31 5.05 8.69 12.15
C ARG A 31 4.78 7.18 12.04
N LEU A 32 3.97 6.79 11.08
CA LEU A 32 3.73 5.36 10.79
C LEU A 32 5.02 4.66 10.38
N LYS A 33 5.81 5.29 9.51
CA LYS A 33 7.09 4.76 9.10
C LYS A 33 7.98 4.47 10.31
N ASP A 34 8.11 5.44 11.20
CA ASP A 34 8.96 5.31 12.39
C ASP A 34 8.45 4.22 13.34
N TYR A 35 7.13 4.17 13.54
CA TYR A 35 6.53 3.18 14.43
C TYR A 35 6.67 1.76 13.87
N LEU A 36 6.52 1.61 12.55
CA LEU A 36 6.46 0.31 11.89
C LEU A 36 7.82 -0.20 11.37
N LYS A 37 8.89 0.57 11.53
CA LYS A 37 10.18 0.26 10.90
C LYS A 37 10.69 -1.16 11.20
N ASP A 38 10.42 -1.70 12.38
CA ASP A 38 10.84 -3.04 12.78
C ASP A 38 9.74 -4.09 12.64
N LYS A 39 8.64 -3.72 11.99
CA LYS A 39 7.48 -4.59 11.82
C LYS A 39 7.29 -4.92 10.33
N GLN A 40 6.51 -5.96 10.06
CA GLN A 40 6.23 -6.34 8.68
C GLN A 40 5.08 -5.51 8.13
N TYR A 41 5.41 -4.56 7.27
CA TYR A 41 4.44 -3.71 6.59
C TYR A 41 4.96 -3.33 5.21
N ALA A 42 4.08 -2.90 4.32
CA ALA A 42 4.48 -2.31 3.05
C ALA A 42 3.38 -1.42 2.50
N LEU A 43 3.75 -0.20 2.08
CA LEU A 43 2.83 0.72 1.43
C LEU A 43 2.40 0.17 0.07
N THR A 44 1.17 0.49 -0.32
CA THR A 44 0.62 0.13 -1.62
C THR A 44 -0.29 1.25 -2.14
N LEU A 45 -0.88 1.03 -3.32
CA LEU A 45 -1.80 1.94 -3.97
C LEU A 45 -1.16 3.30 -4.23
N HIS A 46 -1.95 4.39 -4.20
CA HIS A 46 -1.44 5.72 -4.53
C HIS A 46 -0.27 6.16 -3.65
N PRO A 47 -0.35 6.03 -2.32
CA PRO A 47 0.79 6.46 -1.49
C PRO A 47 2.08 5.67 -1.77
N GLY A 48 1.96 4.37 -2.04
CA GLY A 48 3.12 3.56 -2.40
C GLY A 48 3.69 3.94 -3.76
N ALA A 49 2.84 4.00 -4.76
CA ALA A 49 3.26 4.31 -6.13
C ALA A 49 3.78 5.74 -6.27
N ASN A 50 3.26 6.70 -5.49
CA ASN A 50 3.70 8.08 -5.54
C ASN A 50 5.17 8.26 -5.14
N LEU A 51 5.73 7.34 -4.39
CA LEU A 51 7.17 7.38 -4.09
C LEU A 51 8.02 7.15 -5.34
N ILE A 52 7.43 6.61 -6.38
CA ILE A 52 8.09 6.38 -7.67
C ILE A 52 7.65 7.42 -8.70
N THR A 53 6.37 7.74 -8.73
CA THR A 53 5.75 8.48 -9.84
C THR A 53 5.37 9.93 -9.54
N SER A 54 4.99 10.24 -8.30
CA SER A 54 4.42 11.55 -7.91
C SER A 54 3.22 11.96 -8.77
N PHE A 55 2.36 11.01 -9.12
CA PHE A 55 1.26 11.18 -10.08
C PHE A 55 -0.03 11.73 -9.48
N VAL A 56 -0.41 11.24 -8.29
CA VAL A 56 -1.71 11.57 -7.68
C VAL A 56 -1.46 12.13 -6.28
N ALA A 57 -1.89 13.36 -6.04
CA ALA A 57 -1.88 13.91 -4.68
C ALA A 57 -2.91 13.15 -3.84
N THR A 58 -2.50 12.67 -2.68
CA THR A 58 -3.39 11.94 -1.78
C THR A 58 -2.98 12.14 -0.33
N ASP A 59 -3.97 12.23 0.55
CA ASP A 59 -3.77 12.19 2.00
C ASP A 59 -4.13 10.82 2.57
N GLN A 60 -4.48 9.88 1.70
CA GLN A 60 -4.87 8.53 2.11
C GLN A 60 -3.62 7.65 2.26
N VAL A 61 -3.58 6.86 3.31
CA VAL A 61 -2.51 5.90 3.55
C VAL A 61 -3.08 4.50 3.42
N TYR A 62 -2.44 3.69 2.59
CA TYR A 62 -2.80 2.27 2.40
C TYR A 62 -1.55 1.44 2.61
N LEU A 63 -1.60 0.54 3.59
CA LEU A 63 -0.46 -0.34 3.81
C LEU A 63 -0.91 -1.74 4.24
N TYR A 64 -0.19 -2.73 3.76
CA TYR A 64 -0.31 -4.09 4.25
C TYR A 64 0.42 -4.19 5.57
N PHE A 65 -0.20 -4.88 6.52
CA PHE A 65 0.37 -5.06 7.85
C PHE A 65 0.19 -6.51 8.27
N LYS A 66 1.27 -7.12 8.75
CA LYS A 66 1.22 -8.50 9.21
C LYS A 66 1.90 -8.63 10.57
N PRO A 67 1.20 -8.28 11.64
CA PRO A 67 1.70 -8.48 12.99
C PRO A 67 1.49 -9.93 13.45
N GLU A 68 2.11 -10.28 14.57
CA GLU A 68 1.91 -11.59 15.18
C GLU A 68 0.49 -11.76 15.71
N ASN A 69 -0.06 -10.71 16.32
CA ASN A 69 -1.42 -10.69 16.86
C ASN A 69 -2.11 -9.43 16.38
N TRP A 70 -3.03 -9.57 15.43
CA TRP A 70 -3.67 -8.43 14.78
C TRP A 70 -4.38 -7.51 15.77
N GLU A 71 -5.26 -8.07 16.59
CA GLU A 71 -6.10 -7.27 17.50
C GLU A 71 -5.24 -6.50 18.50
N LYS A 72 -4.27 -7.17 19.11
CA LYS A 72 -3.37 -6.55 20.09
C LYS A 72 -2.48 -5.49 19.45
N ASP A 73 -1.88 -5.81 18.31
CA ASP A 73 -0.92 -4.93 17.67
C ASP A 73 -1.59 -3.72 17.02
N ILE A 74 -2.81 -3.88 16.50
CA ILE A 74 -3.60 -2.75 15.99
C ILE A 74 -4.01 -1.83 17.13
N LEU A 75 -4.44 -2.37 18.26
CA LEU A 75 -4.82 -1.55 19.41
C LEU A 75 -3.62 -0.72 19.89
N GLU A 76 -2.46 -1.34 19.98
CA GLU A 76 -1.22 -0.68 20.38
C GLU A 76 -0.84 0.44 19.40
N LEU A 77 -0.90 0.16 18.10
CA LEU A 77 -0.64 1.14 17.04
C LEU A 77 -1.59 2.33 17.16
N ARG A 78 -2.87 2.06 17.33
CA ARG A 78 -3.88 3.12 17.48
C ARG A 78 -3.60 4.02 18.68
N GLN A 79 -3.23 3.43 19.80
CA GLN A 79 -2.92 4.18 21.02
C GLN A 79 -1.65 5.02 20.84
N GLN A 80 -0.61 4.45 20.25
CA GLN A 80 0.67 5.14 20.06
C GLN A 80 0.56 6.31 19.08
N LEU A 81 -0.25 6.17 18.06
CA LEU A 81 -0.39 7.18 17.00
C LEU A 81 -1.68 7.99 17.09
N ASP A 82 -2.47 7.74 18.13
CA ASP A 82 -3.75 8.42 18.36
C ASP A 82 -4.69 8.33 17.15
N LEU A 83 -4.84 7.11 16.62
CA LEU A 83 -5.75 6.86 15.50
C LEU A 83 -7.15 6.60 16.04
N LYS A 84 -8.14 7.22 15.39
CA LYS A 84 -9.53 7.15 15.83
C LYS A 84 -10.40 6.35 14.87
N GLU A 85 -11.40 5.68 15.38
CA GLU A 85 -12.44 5.08 14.57
C GLU A 85 -13.50 6.13 14.29
N LEU A 86 -13.95 6.20 13.05
CA LEU A 86 -15.06 7.05 12.63
C LEU A 86 -16.20 6.17 12.12
N VAL A 87 -17.43 6.68 12.22
CA VAL A 87 -18.59 5.99 11.65
C VAL A 87 -18.42 5.85 10.14
N ARG A 88 -17.82 6.86 9.50
CA ARG A 88 -17.57 6.88 8.07
C ARG A 88 -16.23 7.55 7.78
N GLY A 89 -15.62 7.13 6.69
CA GLY A 89 -14.40 7.75 6.20
C GLY A 89 -13.18 7.32 7.00
N GLY A 90 -12.13 8.10 6.87
CA GLY A 90 -10.84 7.82 7.45
C GLY A 90 -9.77 7.94 6.40
N ASN A 91 -8.53 8.03 6.85
CA ASN A 91 -7.40 8.22 5.93
C ASN A 91 -6.28 7.21 6.13
N ILE A 92 -6.41 6.34 7.13
CA ILE A 92 -5.40 5.31 7.41
C ILE A 92 -6.05 3.95 7.23
N HIS A 93 -5.59 3.20 6.22
CA HIS A 93 -6.18 1.92 5.85
C HIS A 93 -5.16 0.82 6.09
N MET A 94 -5.41 0.02 7.13
CA MET A 94 -4.55 -1.10 7.51
C MET A 94 -5.10 -2.35 6.86
N ILE A 95 -4.33 -2.93 5.94
CA ILE A 95 -4.79 -4.04 5.11
C ILE A 95 -4.24 -5.35 5.66
N ARG A 96 -5.12 -6.29 5.97
CA ARG A 96 -4.74 -7.66 6.32
C ARG A 96 -4.59 -8.44 5.01
N PRO A 97 -3.37 -8.88 4.65
CA PRO A 97 -3.17 -9.52 3.34
C PRO A 97 -3.99 -10.80 3.18
N ARG A 98 -4.79 -10.87 2.13
CA ARG A 98 -5.53 -12.10 1.79
C ARG A 98 -4.58 -13.22 1.38
N TYR A 99 -3.55 -12.86 0.62
CA TYR A 99 -2.60 -13.82 0.08
C TYR A 99 -1.37 -13.99 0.98
N LYS A 100 -1.52 -13.65 2.27
CA LYS A 100 -0.52 -13.87 3.31
C LYS A 100 0.81 -13.19 2.95
N GLN A 101 1.90 -13.96 2.93
CA GLN A 101 3.24 -13.42 2.73
C GLN A 101 3.51 -12.94 1.31
N SER A 102 2.72 -13.38 0.32
CA SER A 102 3.04 -13.09 -1.08
C SER A 102 3.08 -11.59 -1.40
N VAL A 103 2.28 -10.78 -0.69
CA VAL A 103 2.28 -9.32 -0.90
C VAL A 103 3.61 -8.68 -0.49
N PHE A 104 4.39 -9.34 0.36
CA PHE A 104 5.68 -8.82 0.82
C PHE A 104 6.86 -9.27 -0.04
N TYR A 105 6.64 -10.20 -0.99
CA TYR A 105 7.70 -10.64 -1.88
C TYR A 105 8.11 -9.49 -2.79
N GLY A 106 9.41 -9.23 -2.84
CA GLY A 106 9.94 -8.13 -3.63
C GLY A 106 9.69 -6.75 -3.04
N ALA A 107 9.14 -6.67 -1.83
CA ALA A 107 9.01 -5.39 -1.13
C ALA A 107 10.42 -4.82 -0.87
N ARG A 108 10.53 -3.50 -0.97
CA ARG A 108 11.81 -2.81 -0.81
C ARG A 108 11.58 -1.46 -0.15
N THR A 109 12.67 -0.80 0.20
CA THR A 109 12.62 0.50 0.84
C THR A 109 12.83 1.60 -0.19
N ILE A 110 11.90 2.56 -0.24
CA ILE A 110 12.00 3.76 -1.08
C ILE A 110 11.82 4.97 -0.17
N LYS A 111 12.81 5.86 -0.14
CA LYS A 111 12.77 7.08 0.69
C LYS A 111 12.46 6.79 2.16
N GLY A 112 12.94 5.64 2.65
CA GLY A 112 12.73 5.22 4.03
C GLY A 112 11.44 4.45 4.30
N TYR A 113 10.56 4.34 3.31
CA TYR A 113 9.30 3.61 3.43
C TYR A 113 9.42 2.23 2.80
N LYS A 114 8.87 1.21 3.44
CA LYS A 114 8.75 -0.11 2.82
C LYS A 114 7.56 -0.07 1.86
N VAL A 115 7.78 -0.53 0.65
CA VAL A 115 6.79 -0.47 -0.44
C VAL A 115 6.72 -1.84 -1.09
N VAL A 116 5.52 -2.28 -1.45
CA VAL A 116 5.36 -3.56 -2.17
C VAL A 116 6.07 -3.51 -3.52
N SER A 117 6.31 -4.67 -4.12
CA SER A 117 6.98 -4.78 -5.43
C SER A 117 6.26 -3.97 -6.50
N ASN A 118 6.97 -3.68 -7.59
CA ASN A 118 6.36 -2.99 -8.73
C ASN A 118 5.15 -3.75 -9.27
N LEU A 119 5.24 -5.06 -9.36
CA LEU A 119 4.13 -5.89 -9.83
C LEU A 119 2.93 -5.79 -8.89
N GLN A 120 3.17 -5.87 -7.57
CA GLN A 120 2.08 -5.78 -6.59
C GLN A 120 1.42 -4.40 -6.65
N LEU A 121 2.21 -3.32 -6.78
CA LEU A 121 1.66 -1.97 -6.95
C LEU A 121 0.74 -1.89 -8.16
N TYR A 122 1.21 -2.42 -9.29
CA TYR A 122 0.44 -2.41 -10.53
C TYR A 122 -0.89 -3.17 -10.36
N LEU A 123 -0.82 -4.36 -9.78
CA LEU A 123 -2.02 -5.19 -9.58
C LEU A 123 -3.01 -4.53 -8.62
N ASP A 124 -2.52 -3.95 -7.53
CA ASP A 124 -3.39 -3.28 -6.57
C ASP A 124 -4.07 -2.04 -7.20
N LEU A 125 -3.31 -1.25 -7.96
CA LEU A 125 -3.84 -0.03 -8.57
C LEU A 125 -4.80 -0.32 -9.73
N ARG A 126 -4.59 -1.40 -10.46
CA ARG A 126 -5.26 -1.64 -11.74
C ARG A 126 -6.78 -1.47 -11.72
N ASN A 127 -7.41 -1.92 -10.65
CA ASN A 127 -8.87 -1.84 -10.50
C ASN A 127 -9.31 -0.95 -9.34
N PHE A 128 -8.39 -0.18 -8.78
CA PHE A 128 -8.68 0.68 -7.63
C PHE A 128 -9.27 2.01 -8.07
N LYS A 129 -10.34 2.45 -7.43
CA LYS A 129 -10.97 3.74 -7.72
C LYS A 129 -10.78 4.69 -6.54
N PRO A 130 -10.60 6.00 -6.80
CA PRO A 130 -10.49 6.63 -8.11
C PRO A 130 -9.07 6.60 -8.68
N ARG A 131 -8.96 6.69 -9.99
CA ARG A 131 -7.73 6.90 -10.74
C ARG A 131 -6.65 5.81 -10.57
N GLY A 132 -7.01 4.65 -10.05
CA GLY A 132 -6.03 3.57 -9.86
C GLY A 132 -5.49 3.05 -11.19
N ARG A 133 -6.36 2.86 -12.17
CA ARG A 133 -5.95 2.37 -13.49
C ARG A 133 -4.99 3.35 -14.18
N GLU A 134 -5.30 4.63 -14.13
CA GLU A 134 -4.42 5.65 -14.70
C GLU A 134 -3.06 5.64 -14.04
N HIS A 135 -3.04 5.55 -12.71
CA HIS A 135 -1.78 5.52 -11.95
C HIS A 135 -0.99 4.24 -12.25
N ALA A 136 -1.68 3.10 -12.39
CA ALA A 136 -1.02 1.84 -12.76
C ALA A 136 -0.31 1.94 -14.10
N GLU A 137 -0.98 2.51 -15.11
CA GLU A 137 -0.38 2.67 -16.43
C GLU A 137 0.76 3.69 -16.43
N TYR A 138 0.62 4.75 -15.65
CA TYR A 138 1.69 5.73 -15.51
C TYR A 138 2.90 5.14 -14.78
N LEU A 139 2.67 4.34 -13.76
CA LEU A 139 3.75 3.61 -13.06
C LEU A 139 4.53 2.74 -14.04
N LYS A 140 3.83 1.97 -14.85
CA LYS A 140 4.46 1.12 -15.85
C LYS A 140 5.31 1.93 -16.81
N LYS A 141 4.79 3.07 -17.28
CA LYS A 141 5.51 3.96 -18.19
C LYS A 141 6.78 4.51 -17.54
N VAL A 142 6.68 5.00 -16.30
CA VAL A 142 7.84 5.54 -15.58
C VAL A 142 8.91 4.48 -15.39
N LEU A 143 8.52 3.25 -15.04
CA LEU A 143 9.48 2.16 -14.88
C LEU A 143 10.17 1.81 -16.20
N GLU A 144 9.42 1.75 -17.30
CA GLU A 144 9.99 1.49 -18.62
C GLU A 144 11.00 2.56 -19.02
N GLU A 145 10.71 3.84 -18.74
CA GLU A 145 11.62 4.95 -19.00
C GLU A 145 12.92 4.82 -18.21
N LYS A 146 12.87 4.17 -17.05
CA LYS A 146 14.06 3.89 -16.23
C LYS A 146 14.73 2.56 -16.58
N GLY A 147 14.30 1.90 -17.65
CA GLY A 147 14.83 0.61 -18.05
C GLY A 147 14.43 -0.54 -17.14
N LYS A 148 13.33 -0.39 -16.40
CA LYS A 148 12.83 -1.41 -15.49
C LYS A 148 11.51 -2.02 -15.98
N SER A 149 11.20 -3.21 -15.48
CA SER A 149 9.91 -3.85 -15.76
C SER A 149 9.12 -3.98 -14.46
N LEU A 150 7.86 -4.44 -14.58
CA LEU A 150 7.04 -4.72 -13.42
C LEU A 150 7.59 -5.87 -12.55
N TYR A 151 8.45 -6.71 -13.12
CA TYR A 151 9.04 -7.84 -12.40
C TYR A 151 10.27 -7.45 -11.59
N GLU A 152 10.75 -6.22 -11.73
CA GLU A 152 11.91 -5.71 -11.02
C GLU A 152 11.49 -4.80 -9.88
N SER A 153 12.23 -4.83 -8.80
CA SER A 153 11.94 -3.97 -7.63
C SER A 153 12.96 -2.87 -7.46
#